data_13976666bb8764c79730ef0ea29fdb1b
#
_entry.id   13976666bb8764c79730ef0ea29fdb1b
#
_cell.length_a   1.000
_cell.length_b   1.000
_cell.length_c   1.000
_cell.angle_alpha   90.00
_cell.angle_beta   90.00
_cell.angle_gamma   90.00
#
_symmetry.space_group_name_H-M   'P 1'
#
loop_
_entity.id
_entity.type
_entity.pdbx_description
1 polymer ?
#
loop_
_entity_poly.entity_id
_entity_poly.type
_entity_poly.pdbx_seq_one_letter_code
_entity_poly.pdbx_strand_id
1 'polypeptide(L)'
;MLVKNLLQKKGNAIYSHNRENNVNPHQQEHNELWDALFKGEYKFADAENAAKSTMTSIMGRYATYSGKVLTWEEALNGKVDLFPEKLAWDTSPKVLPNEDGYYPHAIPGKTQVI
;
A
#
# COMPACT_ATOMS: atom_id res chain seq x y z
N MET A 1 10.74 7.54 -14.63
CA MET A 1 10.87 8.35 -15.86
C MET A 1 9.56 9.03 -16.27
N LEU A 2 8.40 8.45 -16.01
CA LEU A 2 7.07 9.04 -16.32
C LEU A 2 6.69 10.28 -15.50
N VAL A 3 7.07 10.34 -14.24
CA VAL A 3 6.69 11.46 -13.35
C VAL A 3 7.34 12.80 -13.73
N LYS A 4 8.56 12.76 -14.30
CA LYS A 4 9.24 13.98 -14.78
C LYS A 4 8.49 14.69 -15.90
N ASN A 5 7.80 13.96 -16.77
CA ASN A 5 7.12 14.56 -17.93
C ASN A 5 5.78 15.20 -17.58
N LEU A 6 5.12 14.75 -16.51
CA LEU A 6 3.86 15.33 -16.03
C LEU A 6 4.05 16.70 -15.36
N LEU A 7 5.26 17.01 -14.89
CA LEU A 7 5.59 18.26 -14.21
C LEU A 7 6.31 19.27 -15.12
N GLN A 8 6.37 19.00 -16.43
CA GLN A 8 6.94 19.94 -17.42
C GLN A 8 5.86 20.57 -18.27
N LYS A 9 5.82 21.89 -18.29
CA LYS A 9 4.99 22.69 -19.20
C LYS A 9 5.92 23.50 -20.10
N LYS A 10 5.85 23.33 -21.43
CA LYS A 10 6.68 24.03 -22.42
C LYS A 10 8.20 23.92 -22.18
N GLY A 11 8.68 22.74 -21.77
CA GLY A 11 10.11 22.50 -21.55
C GLY A 11 10.66 22.99 -20.20
N ASN A 12 9.89 23.77 -19.44
CA ASN A 12 10.31 24.24 -18.12
C ASN A 12 9.74 23.32 -17.03
N ALA A 13 10.57 22.94 -16.07
CA ALA A 13 10.13 22.18 -14.90
C ALA A 13 9.20 23.07 -14.05
N ILE A 14 7.97 22.63 -13.79
CA ILE A 14 7.05 23.29 -12.86
C ILE A 14 7.50 23.09 -11.43
N TYR A 15 8.11 21.94 -11.16
CA TYR A 15 8.66 21.57 -9.86
C TYR A 15 9.95 20.79 -10.05
N SER A 16 11.00 21.16 -9.33
CA SER A 16 12.25 20.44 -9.24
C SER A 16 12.55 20.15 -7.77
N HIS A 17 12.58 18.86 -7.44
CA HIS A 17 12.97 18.45 -6.09
C HIS A 17 14.50 18.51 -5.96
N ASN A 18 14.98 19.36 -5.06
CA ASN A 18 16.40 19.42 -4.73
C ASN A 18 16.74 18.33 -3.72
N ARG A 19 17.53 17.35 -4.15
CA ARG A 19 17.94 16.22 -3.31
C ARG A 19 19.02 16.57 -2.27
N GLU A 20 19.77 17.65 -2.49
CA GLU A 20 20.89 18.02 -1.63
C GLU A 20 20.44 18.50 -0.23
N ASN A 21 19.25 19.10 -0.15
CA ASN A 21 18.65 19.56 1.11
C ASN A 21 17.47 18.70 1.57
N ASN A 22 17.40 17.47 1.09
CA ASN A 22 16.27 16.61 1.39
C ASN A 22 16.44 15.96 2.76
N VAL A 23 15.61 16.34 3.71
CA VAL A 23 15.48 15.60 4.96
C VAL A 23 14.89 14.23 4.62
N ASN A 24 15.45 13.16 5.20
CA ASN A 24 14.88 11.83 5.07
C ASN A 24 13.42 11.86 5.55
N PRO A 25 12.43 11.52 4.71
CA PRO A 25 11.02 11.65 5.08
C PRO A 25 10.65 10.79 6.30
N HIS A 26 11.26 9.64 6.47
CA HIS A 26 11.03 8.78 7.63
C HIS A 26 11.56 9.42 8.91
N GLN A 27 12.71 10.10 8.84
CA GLN A 27 13.24 10.84 10.00
C GLN A 27 12.37 12.06 10.30
N GLN A 28 11.89 12.75 9.28
CA GLN A 28 11.00 13.91 9.45
C GLN A 28 9.69 13.52 10.12
N GLU A 29 9.07 12.44 9.69
CA GLU A 29 7.85 11.87 10.29
C GLU A 29 8.03 11.64 11.80
N HIS A 30 9.14 11.00 12.19
CA HIS A 30 9.44 10.75 13.59
C HIS A 30 9.70 12.05 14.37
N ASN A 31 10.44 12.98 13.79
CA ASN A 31 10.72 14.27 14.43
C ASN A 31 9.41 15.04 14.71
N GLU A 32 8.50 15.08 13.74
CA GLU A 32 7.21 15.76 13.90
C GLU A 32 6.32 15.09 14.96
N LEU A 33 6.31 13.76 15.00
CA LEU A 33 5.58 13.01 16.01
C LEU A 33 6.12 13.30 17.42
N TRP A 34 7.45 13.22 17.60
CA TRP A 34 8.06 13.49 18.89
C TRP A 34 7.87 14.93 19.34
N ASP A 35 8.01 15.88 18.43
CA ASP A 35 7.77 17.30 18.71
C ASP A 35 6.32 17.54 19.20
N ALA A 36 5.34 16.91 18.56
CA ALA A 36 3.95 17.02 18.96
C ALA A 36 3.71 16.41 20.34
N LEU A 37 4.27 15.22 20.61
CA LEU A 37 4.16 14.57 21.93
C LEU A 37 4.77 15.39 23.06
N PHE A 38 5.97 15.94 22.84
CA PHE A 38 6.64 16.77 23.86
C PHE A 38 5.91 18.09 24.12
N LYS A 39 5.20 18.63 23.13
CA LYS A 39 4.37 19.83 23.27
C LYS A 39 2.97 19.53 23.79
N GLY A 40 2.59 18.27 23.94
CA GLY A 40 1.22 17.87 24.30
C GLY A 40 0.20 18.18 23.22
N GLU A 41 0.61 18.24 21.96
CA GLU A 41 -0.26 18.52 20.81
C GLU A 41 -0.81 17.22 20.21
N TYR A 42 -2.13 17.09 20.15
CA TYR A 42 -2.80 15.95 19.51
C TYR A 42 -3.19 16.27 18.06
N LYS A 43 -2.18 16.52 17.22
CA LYS A 43 -2.42 16.92 15.82
C LYS A 43 -2.42 15.76 14.83
N PHE A 44 -1.95 14.58 15.22
CA PHE A 44 -1.92 13.40 14.38
C PHE A 44 -3.09 12.47 14.72
N ALA A 45 -4.10 12.46 13.87
CA ALA A 45 -5.26 11.57 13.96
C ALA A 45 -5.37 10.72 12.68
N ASP A 46 -4.27 10.07 12.29
CA ASP A 46 -4.09 9.50 10.96
C ASP A 46 -4.61 8.06 10.82
N ALA A 47 -5.14 7.45 11.87
CA ALA A 47 -5.57 6.06 11.84
C ALA A 47 -6.60 5.78 10.72
N GLU A 48 -7.61 6.65 10.56
CA GLU A 48 -8.61 6.51 9.51
C GLU A 48 -8.01 6.72 8.11
N ASN A 49 -7.17 7.72 7.95
CA ASN A 49 -6.49 8.00 6.69
C ASN A 49 -5.55 6.86 6.29
N ALA A 50 -4.80 6.31 7.24
CA ALA A 50 -3.93 5.16 7.03
C ALA A 50 -4.74 3.92 6.63
N ALA A 51 -5.86 3.65 7.29
CA ALA A 51 -6.74 2.54 6.95
C ALA A 51 -7.31 2.67 5.53
N LYS A 52 -7.81 3.85 5.15
CA LYS A 52 -8.32 4.14 3.80
C LYS A 52 -7.24 4.05 2.74
N SER A 53 -6.07 4.57 3.01
CA SER A 53 -4.91 4.51 2.11
C SER A 53 -4.46 3.06 1.89
N THR A 54 -4.41 2.27 2.95
CA THR A 54 -4.09 0.83 2.88
C THR A 54 -5.14 0.09 2.07
N MET A 55 -6.43 0.34 2.32
CA MET A 55 -7.51 -0.28 1.55
C MET A 55 -7.44 0.09 0.06
N THR A 56 -7.11 1.33 -0.28
CA THR A 56 -6.91 1.75 -1.67
C THR A 56 -5.81 0.91 -2.36
N SER A 57 -4.72 0.64 -1.67
CA SER A 57 -3.64 -0.21 -2.19
C SER A 57 -4.08 -1.67 -2.36
N ILE A 58 -4.87 -2.19 -1.41
CA ILE A 58 -5.45 -3.54 -1.50
C ILE A 58 -6.40 -3.64 -2.69
N MET A 59 -7.27 -2.64 -2.90
CA MET A 59 -8.18 -2.59 -4.04
C MET A 59 -7.43 -2.58 -5.38
N GLY A 60 -6.36 -1.80 -5.49
CA GLY A 60 -5.50 -1.78 -6.67
C GLY A 60 -4.90 -3.16 -6.97
N ARG A 61 -4.43 -3.86 -5.94
CA ARG A 61 -3.96 -5.25 -6.07
C ARG A 61 -5.08 -6.19 -6.51
N TYR A 62 -6.24 -6.10 -5.90
CA TYR A 62 -7.38 -6.96 -6.22
C TYR A 62 -7.89 -6.73 -7.65
N ALA A 63 -7.99 -5.48 -8.07
CA ALA A 63 -8.38 -5.12 -9.43
C ALA A 63 -7.40 -5.70 -10.48
N THR A 64 -6.09 -5.56 -10.23
CA THR A 64 -5.06 -6.10 -11.13
C THR A 64 -5.08 -7.64 -11.18
N TYR A 65 -5.25 -8.29 -10.04
CA TYR A 65 -5.21 -9.75 -9.96
C TYR A 65 -6.46 -10.42 -10.50
N SER A 66 -7.64 -9.81 -10.30
CA SER A 66 -8.90 -10.32 -10.82
C SER A 66 -9.20 -9.88 -12.24
N GLY A 67 -8.65 -8.75 -12.70
CA GLY A 67 -9.03 -8.09 -13.95
C GLY A 67 -10.45 -7.53 -13.93
N LYS A 68 -10.99 -7.24 -12.74
CA LYS A 68 -12.35 -6.73 -12.53
C LYS A 68 -12.35 -5.33 -11.96
N VAL A 69 -13.44 -4.60 -12.19
CA VAL A 69 -13.75 -3.38 -11.44
C VAL A 69 -14.27 -3.79 -10.07
N LEU A 70 -13.77 -3.14 -9.03
CA LEU A 70 -14.15 -3.39 -7.65
C LEU A 70 -14.61 -2.09 -7.01
N THR A 71 -15.71 -2.14 -6.29
CA THR A 71 -16.16 -1.03 -5.46
C THR A 71 -15.51 -1.06 -4.08
N TRP A 72 -15.58 0.06 -3.38
CA TRP A 72 -15.07 0.16 -2.02
C TRP A 72 -15.80 -0.79 -1.07
N GLU A 73 -17.12 -0.85 -1.20
CA GLU A 73 -17.99 -1.71 -0.39
C GLU A 73 -17.69 -3.19 -0.60
N GLU A 74 -17.46 -3.61 -1.84
CA GLU A 74 -17.09 -4.99 -2.14
C GLU A 74 -15.73 -5.34 -1.53
N ALA A 75 -14.75 -4.44 -1.64
CA ALA A 75 -13.44 -4.68 -1.06
C ALA A 75 -13.47 -4.71 0.48
N LEU A 76 -14.24 -3.81 1.11
CA LEU A 76 -14.36 -3.72 2.56
C LEU A 76 -15.08 -4.94 3.15
N ASN A 77 -16.11 -5.46 2.46
CA ASN A 77 -16.90 -6.61 2.89
C ASN A 77 -16.39 -7.94 2.33
N GLY A 78 -15.26 -7.92 1.62
CA GLY A 78 -14.62 -9.11 1.05
C GLY A 78 -14.26 -10.11 2.15
N LYS A 79 -14.47 -11.41 1.83
CA LYS A 79 -14.25 -12.51 2.77
C LYS A 79 -12.91 -13.22 2.57
N VAL A 80 -12.02 -12.63 1.77
CA VAL A 80 -10.70 -13.22 1.54
C VAL A 80 -9.88 -13.13 2.83
N ASP A 81 -9.62 -14.29 3.39
CA ASP A 81 -8.75 -14.45 4.55
C ASP A 81 -7.41 -15.08 4.11
N LEU A 82 -6.35 -14.29 4.22
CA LEU A 82 -4.99 -14.70 3.87
C LEU A 82 -4.21 -15.26 5.06
N PHE A 83 -4.77 -15.16 6.27
CA PHE A 83 -4.13 -15.68 7.45
C PHE A 83 -4.22 -17.20 7.51
N PRO A 84 -3.22 -17.89 8.09
CA PRO A 84 -3.32 -19.30 8.40
C PRO A 84 -4.41 -19.52 9.46
N GLU A 85 -5.01 -20.72 9.49
CA GLU A 85 -6.07 -21.07 10.45
C GLU A 85 -5.61 -20.96 11.91
N LYS A 86 -4.33 -21.21 12.14
CA LYS A 86 -3.70 -21.08 13.45
C LYS A 86 -2.44 -20.23 13.34
N LEU A 87 -2.33 -19.21 14.17
CA LEU A 87 -1.12 -18.41 14.28
C LEU A 87 -0.13 -19.09 15.23
N ALA A 88 0.87 -19.76 14.68
CA ALA A 88 1.97 -20.37 15.41
C ALA A 88 3.24 -20.34 14.56
N TRP A 89 4.40 -20.46 15.20
CA TRP A 89 5.70 -20.37 14.52
C TRP A 89 5.96 -21.47 13.48
N ASP A 90 5.29 -22.61 13.63
CA ASP A 90 5.39 -23.81 12.79
C ASP A 90 4.21 -23.95 11.81
N THR A 91 3.32 -22.97 11.74
CA THR A 91 2.17 -23.02 10.85
C THR A 91 2.57 -22.72 9.41
N SER A 92 2.24 -23.62 8.52
CA SER A 92 2.41 -23.40 7.08
C SER A 92 1.43 -22.35 6.55
N PRO A 93 1.84 -21.50 5.60
CA PRO A 93 0.94 -20.60 4.91
C PRO A 93 -0.12 -21.36 4.11
N LYS A 94 -1.30 -20.74 3.88
CA LYS A 94 -2.40 -21.37 3.11
C LYS A 94 -2.01 -21.72 1.67
N VAL A 95 -1.06 -21.02 1.10
CA VAL A 95 -0.56 -21.26 -0.25
C VAL A 95 0.91 -21.61 -0.16
N LEU A 96 1.27 -22.73 -0.71
CA LEU A 96 2.65 -23.22 -0.79
C LEU A 96 3.14 -23.15 -2.24
N PRO A 97 4.45 -23.06 -2.47
CA PRO A 97 5.03 -23.20 -3.79
C PRO A 97 4.81 -24.61 -4.34
N ASN A 98 4.82 -24.73 -5.66
CA ASN A 98 4.84 -26.02 -6.34
C ASN A 98 6.20 -26.71 -6.20
N GLU A 99 6.35 -27.91 -6.81
CA GLU A 99 7.60 -28.71 -6.75
C GLU A 99 8.80 -27.96 -7.33
N ASP A 100 8.60 -27.04 -8.25
CA ASP A 100 9.64 -26.18 -8.84
C ASP A 100 9.96 -24.93 -7.99
N GLY A 101 9.29 -24.74 -6.85
CA GLY A 101 9.48 -23.60 -5.96
C GLY A 101 8.72 -22.34 -6.34
N TYR A 102 7.78 -22.40 -7.29
CA TYR A 102 6.99 -21.25 -7.73
C TYR A 102 5.64 -21.19 -7.03
N TYR A 103 5.27 -20.01 -6.55
CA TYR A 103 3.92 -19.77 -6.05
C TYR A 103 2.92 -19.59 -7.21
N PRO A 104 1.64 -19.97 -7.03
CA PRO A 104 0.60 -19.68 -8.00
C PRO A 104 0.52 -18.17 -8.27
N HIS A 105 0.54 -17.79 -9.53
CA HIS A 105 0.36 -16.40 -9.93
C HIS A 105 -1.11 -16.08 -10.24
N ALA A 106 -1.49 -14.83 -10.03
CA ALA A 106 -2.83 -14.38 -10.34
C ALA A 106 -3.05 -14.35 -11.86
N ILE A 107 -4.24 -14.76 -12.29
CA ILE A 107 -4.67 -14.75 -13.71
C ILE A 107 -5.88 -13.84 -13.80
N PRO A 108 -5.75 -12.65 -14.42
CA PRO A 108 -6.88 -11.74 -14.62
C PRO A 108 -8.06 -12.43 -15.30
N GLY A 109 -9.25 -12.19 -14.80
CA GLY A 109 -10.48 -12.85 -15.26
C GLY A 109 -10.76 -14.24 -14.66
N LYS A 110 -9.79 -14.85 -13.98
CA LYS A 110 -9.95 -16.18 -13.34
C LYS A 110 -9.74 -16.14 -11.82
N THR A 111 -8.76 -15.36 -11.35
CA THR A 111 -8.44 -15.31 -9.93
C THR A 111 -9.54 -14.60 -9.15
N GLN A 112 -10.10 -15.27 -8.15
CA GLN A 112 -11.01 -14.67 -7.19
C GLN A 112 -10.21 -13.91 -6.11
N VAL A 113 -10.68 -12.69 -5.77
CA VAL A 113 -10.01 -11.79 -4.82
C VAL A 113 -10.93 -11.25 -3.72
N ILE A 114 -12.24 -11.49 -3.83
CA ILE A 114 -13.29 -11.12 -2.86
C ILE A 114 -14.40 -12.16 -2.86
#